data_888674a0557170f1a9053c9c67e66b99
#
_entry.id   888674a0557170f1a9053c9c67e66b99
#
_cell.length_a   1.000
_cell.length_b   1.000
_cell.length_c   1.000
_cell.angle_alpha   90.00
_cell.angle_beta   90.00
_cell.angle_gamma   90.00
#
_symmetry.space_group_name_H-M   'P 1'
#
loop_
_entity.id
_entity.type
_entity.pdbx_description
1 polymer ?
#
loop_
_entity_poly.entity_id
_entity_poly.type
_entity_poly.pdbx_seq_one_letter_code
_entity_poly.pdbx_strand_id
1 'polypeptide(L)'
;REIVQRHRDRLLALGPEVVQALEEILYSRLPEDAGASRESLERWWGRTVTGPWDDDYLAWMALVGLVHVTKRVTNPMMLAASDHVVQLIADALTSSGIPDEERRALLEAVGRVAGTVRVIIAWSHERAVSAALYEAAGMPEGLLARLCDQEVSALLEKARAELNP
;
A
#
# COMPACT_ATOMS: atom_id res chain seq x y z
N ARG A 1 -6.80 17.55 -6.12
CA ARG A 1 -6.24 18.19 -4.91
C ARG A 1 -7.29 19.01 -4.16
N GLU A 2 -7.93 19.98 -4.78
CA GLU A 2 -8.87 20.89 -4.13
C GLU A 2 -10.02 20.17 -3.38
N ILE A 3 -10.62 19.14 -3.98
CA ILE A 3 -11.73 18.41 -3.37
C ILE A 3 -11.30 17.68 -2.07
N VAL A 4 -10.11 17.11 -2.03
CA VAL A 4 -9.58 16.46 -0.82
C VAL A 4 -9.32 17.50 0.27
N GLN A 5 -8.76 18.67 -0.09
CA GLN A 5 -8.52 19.75 0.86
C GLN A 5 -9.82 20.34 1.41
N ARG A 6 -10.87 20.45 0.58
CA ARG A 6 -12.20 20.89 1.02
C ARG A 6 -12.82 19.96 2.07
N HIS A 7 -12.59 18.66 1.95
CA HIS A 7 -13.10 17.64 2.87
C HIS A 7 -12.05 17.13 3.87
N ARG A 8 -10.94 17.84 4.01
CA ARG A 8 -9.79 17.44 4.84
C ARG A 8 -10.20 17.06 6.26
N ASP A 9 -10.95 17.92 6.95
CA ASP A 9 -11.29 17.71 8.34
C ASP A 9 -12.18 16.46 8.53
N ARG A 10 -13.05 16.20 7.56
CA ARG A 10 -13.87 14.98 7.53
C ARG A 10 -13.02 13.73 7.32
N LEU A 11 -12.07 13.76 6.40
CA LEU A 11 -11.15 12.65 6.19
C LEU A 11 -10.24 12.43 7.40
N LEU A 12 -9.75 13.50 8.02
CA LEU A 12 -8.95 13.40 9.24
C LEU A 12 -9.73 12.77 10.40
N ALA A 13 -11.02 13.04 10.50
CA ALA A 13 -11.88 12.48 11.53
C ALA A 13 -12.02 10.95 11.43
N LEU A 14 -11.75 10.34 10.25
CA LEU A 14 -11.71 8.89 10.07
C LEU A 14 -10.38 8.26 10.52
N GLY A 15 -9.44 9.07 11.04
CA GLY A 15 -8.12 8.60 11.44
C GLY A 15 -8.14 7.42 12.41
N PRO A 16 -8.92 7.44 13.49
CA PRO A 16 -8.98 6.33 14.44
C PRO A 16 -9.38 4.99 13.81
N GLU A 17 -10.40 5.00 12.95
CA GLU A 17 -10.92 3.82 12.25
C GLU A 17 -9.92 3.32 11.19
N VAL A 18 -9.29 4.24 10.45
CA VAL A 18 -8.24 3.91 9.46
C VAL A 18 -7.03 3.29 10.15
N VAL A 19 -6.57 3.85 11.25
CA VAL A 19 -5.42 3.32 12.00
C VAL A 19 -5.73 1.94 12.56
N GLN A 20 -6.91 1.75 13.17
CA GLN A 20 -7.35 0.46 13.65
C GLN A 20 -7.38 -0.59 12.54
N ALA A 21 -7.96 -0.27 11.38
CA ALA A 21 -8.02 -1.18 10.23
C ALA A 21 -6.61 -1.57 9.73
N LEU A 22 -5.68 -0.62 9.69
CA LEU A 22 -4.29 -0.89 9.31
C LEU A 22 -3.58 -1.80 10.32
N GLU A 23 -3.78 -1.57 11.63
CA GLU A 23 -3.25 -2.43 12.70
C GLU A 23 -3.76 -3.86 12.56
N GLU A 24 -5.06 -4.05 12.35
CA GLU A 24 -5.69 -5.35 12.22
C GLU A 24 -5.22 -6.12 10.97
N ILE A 25 -5.12 -5.47 9.82
CA ILE A 25 -4.78 -6.13 8.55
C ILE A 25 -3.27 -6.36 8.42
N LEU A 26 -2.46 -5.37 8.77
CA LEU A 26 -1.02 -5.43 8.51
C LEU A 26 -0.25 -6.10 9.65
N TYR A 27 -0.70 -5.94 10.90
CA TYR A 27 0.13 -6.27 12.06
C TYR A 27 -0.46 -7.32 13.00
N SER A 28 -1.74 -7.71 12.86
CA SER A 28 -2.38 -8.70 13.76
C SER A 28 -1.69 -10.07 13.80
N ARG A 29 -0.90 -10.39 12.78
CA ARG A 29 -0.16 -11.66 12.66
C ARG A 29 1.34 -11.52 12.89
N LEU A 30 1.80 -10.32 13.22
CA LEU A 30 3.21 -10.05 13.50
C LEU A 30 3.46 -10.06 15.01
N PRO A 31 4.70 -10.29 15.46
CA PRO A 31 5.09 -10.07 16.85
C PRO A 31 4.77 -8.63 17.28
N GLU A 32 4.43 -8.41 18.57
CA GLU A 32 3.98 -7.11 19.09
C GLU A 32 4.95 -5.95 18.80
N ASP A 33 6.24 -6.24 18.75
CA ASP A 33 7.31 -5.27 18.46
C ASP A 33 7.57 -5.05 16.96
N ALA A 34 6.97 -5.84 16.11
CA ALA A 34 7.21 -5.80 14.67
C ALA A 34 6.35 -4.76 13.93
N GLY A 35 5.20 -4.37 14.48
CA GLY A 35 4.29 -3.41 13.87
C GLY A 35 4.83 -1.97 13.80
N ALA A 36 4.18 -1.12 13.03
CA ALA A 36 4.34 0.32 13.16
C ALA A 36 3.62 0.79 14.44
N SER A 37 4.18 1.80 15.12
CA SER A 37 3.45 2.40 16.23
C SER A 37 2.18 3.10 15.74
N ARG A 38 1.14 3.11 16.56
CA ARG A 38 -0.10 3.86 16.31
C ARG A 38 0.19 5.31 15.92
N GLU A 39 1.10 5.98 16.63
CA GLU A 39 1.53 7.34 16.32
C GLU A 39 2.13 7.47 14.90
N SER A 40 2.87 6.45 14.43
CA SER A 40 3.41 6.44 13.06
C SER A 40 2.31 6.31 12.01
N LEU A 41 1.28 5.50 12.27
CA LEU A 41 0.11 5.37 11.40
C LEU A 41 -0.75 6.63 11.39
N GLU A 42 -0.97 7.26 12.54
CA GLU A 42 -1.68 8.54 12.66
C GLU A 42 -0.96 9.65 11.89
N ARG A 43 0.36 9.74 12.01
CA ARG A 43 1.20 10.68 11.25
C ARG A 43 1.13 10.41 9.75
N TRP A 44 1.18 9.13 9.35
CA TRP A 44 1.03 8.74 7.96
C TRP A 44 -0.34 9.17 7.40
N TRP A 45 -1.42 8.88 8.13
CA TRP A 45 -2.76 9.28 7.73
C TRP A 45 -2.88 10.79 7.62
N GLY A 46 -2.48 11.53 8.65
CA GLY A 46 -2.50 12.98 8.67
C GLY A 46 -1.79 13.58 7.46
N ARG A 47 -0.56 13.13 7.16
CA ARG A 47 0.23 13.60 6.02
C ARG A 47 -0.39 13.21 4.67
N THR A 48 -0.97 12.02 4.57
CA THR A 48 -1.63 11.53 3.35
C THR A 48 -2.87 12.36 3.02
N VAL A 49 -3.64 12.76 4.03
CA VAL A 49 -4.84 13.60 3.84
C VAL A 49 -4.49 15.08 3.61
N THR A 50 -3.52 15.62 4.35
CA THR A 50 -3.23 17.06 4.29
C THR A 50 -2.30 17.44 3.14
N GLY A 51 -1.48 16.52 2.64
CA GLY A 51 -0.42 16.84 1.67
C GLY A 51 0.70 17.73 2.28
N PRO A 52 1.50 18.41 1.50
CA PRO A 52 1.54 18.34 0.04
C PRO A 52 1.98 16.95 -0.47
N TRP A 53 1.47 16.55 -1.65
CA TRP A 53 1.91 15.32 -2.33
C TRP A 53 3.01 15.69 -3.34
N ASP A 54 4.17 15.97 -2.80
CA ASP A 54 5.41 16.40 -3.44
C ASP A 54 6.44 15.27 -3.49
N ASP A 55 7.63 15.57 -3.99
CA ASP A 55 8.71 14.60 -4.09
C ASP A 55 9.13 14.05 -2.72
N ASP A 56 9.08 14.87 -1.66
CA ASP A 56 9.38 14.44 -0.29
C ASP A 56 8.35 13.42 0.20
N TYR A 57 7.06 13.63 -0.12
CA TYR A 57 6.01 12.67 0.19
C TYR A 57 6.21 11.34 -0.57
N LEU A 58 6.55 11.41 -1.86
CA LEU A 58 6.82 10.23 -2.67
C LEU A 58 8.04 9.47 -2.18
N ALA A 59 9.11 10.16 -1.82
CA ALA A 59 10.30 9.56 -1.21
C ALA A 59 9.99 8.89 0.13
N TRP A 60 9.14 9.51 0.95
CA TRP A 60 8.69 8.91 2.20
C TRP A 60 7.86 7.64 1.97
N MET A 61 6.97 7.62 0.98
CA MET A 61 6.22 6.42 0.62
C MET A 61 7.13 5.30 0.09
N ALA A 62 8.19 5.64 -0.62
CA ALA A 62 9.20 4.66 -1.02
C ALA A 62 9.94 4.09 0.21
N LEU A 63 10.28 4.92 1.20
CA LEU A 63 10.86 4.46 2.47
C LEU A 63 9.91 3.50 3.22
N VAL A 64 8.59 3.76 3.20
CA VAL A 64 7.59 2.85 3.80
C VAL A 64 7.68 1.46 3.17
N GLY A 65 7.90 1.36 1.85
CA GLY A 65 8.08 0.07 1.17
C GLY A 65 9.31 -0.71 1.68
N LEU A 66 10.42 -0.02 1.98
CA LEU A 66 11.59 -0.67 2.60
C LEU A 66 11.28 -1.14 4.03
N VAL A 67 10.58 -0.30 4.81
CA VAL A 67 10.14 -0.67 6.17
C VAL A 67 9.23 -1.91 6.12
N HIS A 68 8.35 -2.02 5.14
CA HIS A 68 7.50 -3.19 4.95
C HIS A 68 8.32 -4.48 4.78
N VAL A 69 9.43 -4.45 4.03
CA VAL A 69 10.34 -5.61 3.90
C VAL A 69 10.86 -6.03 5.27
N THR A 70 11.37 -5.10 6.07
CA THR A 70 11.93 -5.40 7.41
C THR A 70 10.86 -5.87 8.39
N LYS A 71 9.63 -5.41 8.24
CA LYS A 71 8.48 -5.76 9.06
C LYS A 71 7.69 -6.97 8.51
N ARG A 72 8.14 -7.58 7.42
CA ARG A 72 7.47 -8.72 6.76
C ARG A 72 6.03 -8.43 6.31
N VAL A 73 5.71 -7.19 6.06
CA VAL A 73 4.46 -6.78 5.42
C VAL A 73 4.59 -7.03 3.92
N THR A 74 3.83 -7.96 3.39
CA THR A 74 3.89 -8.31 1.96
C THR A 74 3.08 -7.36 1.10
N ASN A 75 3.37 -7.30 -0.21
CA ASN A 75 2.57 -6.51 -1.14
C ASN A 75 1.06 -6.87 -1.13
N PRO A 76 0.65 -8.16 -1.12
CA PRO A 76 -0.77 -8.51 -0.97
C PRO A 76 -1.42 -7.96 0.31
N MET A 77 -0.73 -7.98 1.45
CA MET A 77 -1.25 -7.40 2.71
C MET A 77 -1.43 -5.88 2.58
N MET A 78 -0.45 -5.18 2.04
CA MET A 78 -0.50 -3.74 1.81
C MET A 78 -1.63 -3.36 0.85
N LEU A 79 -1.82 -4.12 -0.24
CA LEU A 79 -2.90 -3.88 -1.20
C LEU A 79 -4.27 -4.07 -0.54
N ALA A 80 -4.47 -5.17 0.20
CA ALA A 80 -5.72 -5.44 0.91
C ALA A 80 -6.03 -4.35 1.95
N ALA A 81 -5.03 -3.92 2.72
CA ALA A 81 -5.18 -2.82 3.68
C ALA A 81 -5.57 -1.50 3.00
N SER A 82 -4.93 -1.17 1.87
CA SER A 82 -5.25 0.03 1.10
C SER A 82 -6.67 0.00 0.53
N ASP A 83 -7.11 -1.15 0.00
CA ASP A 83 -8.47 -1.30 -0.52
C ASP A 83 -9.50 -1.19 0.61
N HIS A 84 -9.22 -1.77 1.78
CA HIS A 84 -10.09 -1.65 2.94
C HIS A 84 -10.22 -0.20 3.42
N VAL A 85 -9.12 0.56 3.46
CA VAL A 85 -9.16 2.00 3.81
C VAL A 85 -10.01 2.78 2.81
N VAL A 86 -9.87 2.53 1.51
CA VAL A 86 -10.70 3.19 0.47
C VAL A 86 -12.17 2.84 0.67
N GLN A 87 -12.50 1.60 0.98
CA GLN A 87 -13.87 1.17 1.24
C GLN A 87 -14.44 1.83 2.51
N LEU A 88 -13.68 1.87 3.60
CA LEU A 88 -14.06 2.56 4.83
C LEU A 88 -14.41 4.04 4.58
N ILE A 89 -13.58 4.72 3.78
CA ILE A 89 -13.86 6.11 3.38
C ILE A 89 -15.15 6.19 2.55
N ALA A 90 -15.36 5.27 1.60
CA ALA A 90 -16.55 5.24 0.77
C ALA A 90 -17.83 5.07 1.60
N ASP A 91 -17.82 4.16 2.56
CA ASP A 91 -18.93 3.89 3.46
C ASP A 91 -19.25 5.11 4.35
N ALA A 92 -18.22 5.72 4.94
CA ALA A 92 -18.36 6.94 5.74
C ALA A 92 -18.93 8.12 4.93
N LEU A 93 -18.49 8.27 3.68
CA LEU A 93 -18.98 9.33 2.79
C LEU A 93 -20.42 9.09 2.33
N THR A 94 -20.87 7.84 2.24
CA THR A 94 -22.24 7.50 1.87
C THR A 94 -23.26 8.03 2.89
N SER A 95 -22.90 8.01 4.17
CA SER A 95 -23.74 8.49 5.27
C SER A 95 -23.56 9.98 5.59
N SER A 96 -22.75 10.69 4.82
CA SER A 96 -22.23 12.01 5.21
C SER A 96 -23.06 13.22 4.78
N GLY A 97 -24.13 13.02 4.00
CA GLY A 97 -24.95 14.12 3.45
C GLY A 97 -24.26 14.95 2.36
N ILE A 98 -23.10 14.55 1.85
CA ILE A 98 -22.42 15.21 0.72
C ILE A 98 -23.23 14.92 -0.58
N PRO A 99 -23.43 15.92 -1.47
CA PRO A 99 -24.06 15.71 -2.76
C PRO A 99 -23.36 14.62 -3.56
N ASP A 100 -24.12 13.82 -4.31
CA ASP A 100 -23.62 12.64 -5.04
C ASP A 100 -22.46 12.95 -6.00
N GLU A 101 -22.53 14.07 -6.70
CA GLU A 101 -21.48 14.51 -7.61
C GLU A 101 -20.18 14.83 -6.87
N GLU A 102 -20.28 15.55 -5.76
CA GLU A 102 -19.14 15.92 -4.92
C GLU A 102 -18.53 14.69 -4.24
N ARG A 103 -19.39 13.78 -3.74
CA ARG A 103 -18.97 12.50 -3.17
C ARG A 103 -18.19 11.67 -4.19
N ARG A 104 -18.67 11.54 -5.42
CA ARG A 104 -17.99 10.82 -6.49
C ARG A 104 -16.63 11.44 -6.82
N ALA A 105 -16.57 12.77 -6.97
CA ALA A 105 -15.33 13.48 -7.22
C ALA A 105 -14.30 13.28 -6.09
N LEU A 106 -14.77 13.26 -4.83
CA LEU A 106 -13.91 13.02 -3.66
C LEU A 106 -13.38 11.58 -3.65
N LEU A 107 -14.24 10.58 -3.87
CA LEU A 107 -13.83 9.17 -3.93
C LEU A 107 -12.84 8.92 -5.06
N GLU A 108 -13.04 9.51 -6.22
CA GLU A 108 -12.10 9.43 -7.33
C GLU A 108 -10.74 10.05 -6.98
N ALA A 109 -10.73 11.18 -6.29
CA ALA A 109 -9.50 11.82 -5.84
C ALA A 109 -8.76 10.98 -4.77
N VAL A 110 -9.49 10.41 -3.80
CA VAL A 110 -8.95 9.47 -2.80
C VAL A 110 -8.38 8.24 -3.49
N GLY A 111 -9.11 7.66 -4.44
CA GLY A 111 -8.64 6.50 -5.21
C GLY A 111 -7.34 6.77 -5.97
N ARG A 112 -7.17 7.97 -6.55
CA ARG A 112 -5.90 8.37 -7.20
C ARG A 112 -4.75 8.47 -6.20
N VAL A 113 -4.96 9.08 -5.04
CA VAL A 113 -3.92 9.15 -3.99
C VAL A 113 -3.55 7.74 -3.51
N ALA A 114 -4.54 6.92 -3.17
CA ALA A 114 -4.32 5.54 -2.75
C ALA A 114 -3.60 4.72 -3.83
N GLY A 115 -3.97 4.87 -5.10
CA GLY A 115 -3.30 4.21 -6.23
C GLY A 115 -1.82 4.61 -6.34
N THR A 116 -1.51 5.90 -6.23
CA THR A 116 -0.11 6.39 -6.25
C THR A 116 0.69 5.81 -5.09
N VAL A 117 0.14 5.87 -3.87
CA VAL A 117 0.79 5.32 -2.66
C VAL A 117 1.09 3.82 -2.83
N ARG A 118 0.09 3.04 -3.30
CA ARG A 118 0.25 1.60 -3.54
C ARG A 118 1.38 1.29 -4.51
N VAL A 119 1.42 1.98 -5.64
CA VAL A 119 2.44 1.74 -6.68
C VAL A 119 3.84 2.02 -6.12
N ILE A 120 4.03 3.12 -5.41
CA ILE A 120 5.36 3.50 -4.89
C ILE A 120 5.82 2.53 -3.80
N ILE A 121 4.95 2.20 -2.85
CA ILE A 121 5.28 1.26 -1.76
C ILE A 121 5.58 -0.13 -2.35
N ALA A 122 4.74 -0.65 -3.26
CA ALA A 122 4.95 -1.95 -3.86
C ALA A 122 6.24 -2.02 -4.69
N TRP A 123 6.50 -0.98 -5.49
CA TRP A 123 7.71 -0.88 -6.29
C TRP A 123 8.98 -0.87 -5.43
N SER A 124 9.01 -0.04 -4.38
CA SER A 124 10.18 0.07 -3.51
C SER A 124 10.39 -1.20 -2.68
N HIS A 125 9.32 -1.85 -2.21
CA HIS A 125 9.36 -3.14 -1.55
C HIS A 125 9.99 -4.22 -2.46
N GLU A 126 9.48 -4.38 -3.66
CA GLU A 126 9.96 -5.37 -4.64
C GLU A 126 11.44 -5.13 -4.99
N ARG A 127 11.79 -3.87 -5.24
CA ARG A 127 13.17 -3.50 -5.53
C ARG A 127 14.12 -3.75 -4.37
N ALA A 128 13.69 -3.51 -3.12
CA ALA A 128 14.49 -3.80 -1.93
C ALA A 128 14.73 -5.30 -1.74
N VAL A 129 13.69 -6.13 -1.95
CA VAL A 129 13.82 -7.59 -1.88
C VAL A 129 14.77 -8.10 -2.94
N SER A 130 14.63 -7.65 -4.19
CA SER A 130 15.52 -8.03 -5.30
C SER A 130 16.97 -7.63 -5.02
N ALA A 131 17.21 -6.38 -4.61
CA ALA A 131 18.55 -5.91 -4.27
C ALA A 131 19.19 -6.73 -3.13
N ALA A 132 18.43 -7.03 -2.08
CA ALA A 132 18.92 -7.84 -0.97
C ALA A 132 19.28 -9.28 -1.41
N LEU A 133 18.52 -9.87 -2.34
CA LEU A 133 18.83 -11.19 -2.91
C LEU A 133 20.12 -11.16 -3.74
N TYR A 134 20.32 -10.13 -4.57
CA TYR A 134 21.56 -10.00 -5.35
C TYR A 134 22.79 -9.88 -4.45
N GLU A 135 22.72 -9.02 -3.46
CA GLU A 135 23.82 -8.80 -2.51
C GLU A 135 24.09 -10.06 -1.66
N ALA A 136 23.04 -10.69 -1.12
CA ALA A 136 23.19 -11.86 -0.26
C ALA A 136 23.67 -13.10 -1.04
N ALA A 137 23.26 -13.27 -2.30
CA ALA A 137 23.68 -14.40 -3.14
C ALA A 137 24.98 -14.15 -3.90
N GLY A 138 25.48 -12.91 -3.93
CA GLY A 138 26.61 -12.54 -4.78
C GLY A 138 26.32 -12.74 -6.28
N MET A 139 25.05 -12.64 -6.67
CA MET A 139 24.55 -13.01 -7.97
C MET A 139 24.25 -11.77 -8.82
N PRO A 140 24.77 -11.67 -10.05
CA PRO A 140 24.41 -10.58 -10.97
C PRO A 140 22.90 -10.57 -11.27
N GLU A 141 22.31 -9.37 -11.34
CA GLU A 141 20.88 -9.16 -11.60
C GLU A 141 20.38 -9.92 -12.84
N GLY A 142 21.13 -9.85 -13.95
CA GLY A 142 20.75 -10.55 -15.18
C GLY A 142 20.83 -12.09 -15.10
N LEU A 143 21.59 -12.64 -14.16
CA LEU A 143 21.59 -14.08 -13.92
C LEU A 143 20.35 -14.51 -13.12
N LEU A 144 20.02 -13.76 -12.07
CA LEU A 144 18.82 -14.05 -11.28
C LEU A 144 17.55 -13.91 -12.13
N ALA A 145 17.45 -12.87 -12.97
CA ALA A 145 16.33 -12.70 -13.88
C ALA A 145 16.13 -13.94 -14.78
N ARG A 146 17.20 -14.45 -15.39
CA ARG A 146 17.12 -15.66 -16.22
C ARG A 146 16.70 -16.91 -15.43
N LEU A 147 17.19 -17.07 -14.20
CA LEU A 147 16.79 -18.19 -13.35
C LEU A 147 15.31 -18.10 -12.96
N CYS A 148 14.86 -16.91 -12.61
CA CYS A 148 13.44 -16.67 -12.33
C CYS A 148 12.57 -16.97 -13.54
N ASP A 149 12.96 -16.53 -14.74
CA ASP A 149 12.23 -16.80 -15.98
C ASP A 149 12.14 -18.32 -16.26
N GLN A 150 13.20 -19.07 -16.03
CA GLN A 150 13.20 -20.52 -16.20
C GLN A 150 12.24 -21.22 -15.23
N GLU A 151 12.32 -20.89 -13.94
CA GLU A 151 11.47 -21.48 -12.92
C GLU A 151 10.00 -21.10 -13.10
N VAL A 152 9.71 -19.83 -13.41
CA VAL A 152 8.34 -19.37 -13.67
C VAL A 152 7.77 -20.02 -14.92
N SER A 153 8.58 -20.22 -15.98
CA SER A 153 8.15 -20.92 -17.19
C SER A 153 7.78 -22.37 -16.90
N ALA A 154 8.58 -23.07 -16.08
CA ALA A 154 8.27 -24.44 -15.66
C ALA A 154 6.98 -24.52 -14.82
N LEU A 155 6.78 -23.57 -13.91
CA LEU A 155 5.54 -23.47 -13.13
C LEU A 155 4.30 -23.19 -14.02
N LEU A 156 4.44 -22.33 -15.03
CA LEU A 156 3.37 -22.04 -15.98
C LEU A 156 2.99 -23.27 -16.82
N GLU A 157 3.95 -24.04 -17.28
CA GLU A 157 3.71 -25.30 -18.02
C GLU A 157 2.93 -26.28 -17.17
N LYS A 158 3.36 -26.46 -15.91
CA LYS A 158 2.66 -27.33 -14.95
C LYS A 158 1.22 -26.86 -14.69
N ALA A 159 1.03 -25.56 -14.41
CA ALA A 159 -0.29 -24.99 -14.16
C ALA A 159 -1.24 -25.13 -15.37
N ARG A 160 -0.72 -24.96 -16.60
CA ARG A 160 -1.49 -25.18 -17.83
C ARG A 160 -1.94 -26.62 -17.98
N ALA A 161 -1.07 -27.58 -17.68
CA ALA A 161 -1.41 -28.99 -17.73
C ALA A 161 -2.49 -29.37 -16.70
N GLU A 162 -2.49 -28.73 -15.50
CA GLU A 162 -3.51 -28.95 -14.47
C GLU A 162 -4.86 -28.29 -14.81
N LEU A 163 -4.86 -27.13 -15.47
CA LEU A 163 -6.07 -26.39 -15.82
C LEU A 163 -6.75 -26.86 -17.11
N ASN A 164 -6.01 -27.52 -18.00
CA ASN A 164 -6.51 -28.07 -19.27
C ASN A 164 -6.12 -29.56 -19.37
N PRO A 165 -6.74 -30.45 -18.59
CA PRO A 165 -6.45 -31.88 -18.61
C PRO A 165 -6.86 -32.58 -19.93
#